data_5f15de5ae5b4242fcbe12ecf74aa1172
#
_entry.id   5f15de5ae5b4242fcbe12ecf74aa1172
#
_cell.length_a   1.000
_cell.length_b   1.000
_cell.length_c   1.000
_cell.angle_alpha   90.00
_cell.angle_beta   90.00
_cell.angle_gamma   90.00
#
_symmetry.space_group_name_H-M   'P 1'
#
loop_
_entity.id
_entity.type
_entity.pdbx_description
1 polymer ?
#
loop_
_entity_poly.entity_id
_entity_poly.type
_entity_poly.pdbx_seq_one_letter_code
_entity_poly.pdbx_strand_id
1 'polypeptide(L)'
;ERTHHLPDIRTLSPKELSQVVSELGQPAFRAKQLNEWLFEKNVCSFEEMTNLPKAFREQLAEHFVFAVPTEVVKQVSKDGSRKYLLQFPDGVAVETVGMPSRNRLAVCISTQAGCNMGCAFCATGLAGLTRSLTAQEMVDQVVHVSRDLGERVTSVVFMGQGEPFANFNETVRALRMLNSEHGLNIGARHLTVSTCGIIPNIRAFADLPEQFTLAVSLHSAIQSTRNQL
;
A
#
# COMPACT_ATOMS: atom_id res chain seq x y z
N GLU A 1 -0.83 27.05 15.86
CA GLU A 1 0.19 26.10 16.35
C GLU A 1 0.41 25.08 15.24
N ARG A 2 1.63 25.06 14.66
CA ARG A 2 2.02 24.04 13.70
C ARG A 2 2.33 22.80 14.53
N THR A 3 1.42 21.83 14.54
CA THR A 3 1.75 20.48 14.98
C THR A 3 2.81 19.94 14.01
N HIS A 4 4.07 19.93 14.42
CA HIS A 4 5.14 19.24 13.71
C HIS A 4 4.82 17.75 13.77
N HIS A 5 4.14 17.24 12.74
CA HIS A 5 4.01 15.79 12.56
C HIS A 5 5.41 15.25 12.25
N LEU A 6 5.91 14.37 13.12
CA LEU A 6 7.17 13.67 12.87
C LEU A 6 7.05 12.86 11.58
N PRO A 7 8.15 12.75 10.79
CA PRO A 7 8.13 11.98 9.55
C PRO A 7 7.98 10.47 9.82
N ASP A 8 7.33 9.77 8.90
CA ASP A 8 7.28 8.31 8.94
C ASP A 8 8.66 7.73 8.60
N ILE A 9 9.20 6.92 9.52
CA ILE A 9 10.53 6.31 9.35
C ILE A 9 10.65 5.45 8.10
N ARG A 10 9.54 4.88 7.62
CA ARG A 10 9.47 4.01 6.43
C ARG A 10 9.60 4.78 5.11
N THR A 11 9.59 6.11 5.14
CA THR A 11 9.84 6.95 3.96
C THR A 11 11.31 7.13 3.68
N LEU A 12 12.18 6.80 4.63
CA LEU A 12 13.61 6.94 4.51
C LEU A 12 14.23 5.86 3.62
N SER A 13 15.15 6.27 2.75
CA SER A 13 16.00 5.35 1.99
C SER A 13 17.00 4.62 2.91
N PRO A 14 17.58 3.50 2.46
CA PRO A 14 18.64 2.81 3.24
C PRO A 14 19.82 3.69 3.60
N LYS A 15 20.16 4.66 2.74
CA LYS A 15 21.23 5.63 3.01
C LYS A 15 20.86 6.60 4.14
N GLU A 16 19.63 7.12 4.10
CA GLU A 16 19.12 8.00 5.16
C GLU A 16 18.95 7.27 6.48
N LEU A 17 18.50 6.01 6.48
CA LEU A 17 18.47 5.17 7.67
C LEU A 17 19.87 4.97 8.29
N SER A 18 20.89 4.75 7.45
CA SER A 18 22.27 4.64 7.90
C SER A 18 22.78 5.94 8.53
N GLN A 19 22.40 7.08 7.97
CA GLN A 19 22.72 8.40 8.51
C GLN A 19 22.05 8.62 9.87
N VAL A 20 20.76 8.35 10.00
CA VAL A 20 20.00 8.44 11.27
C VAL A 20 20.65 7.58 12.37
N VAL A 21 21.02 6.34 12.03
CA VAL A 21 21.70 5.43 12.97
C VAL A 21 23.02 6.03 13.46
N SER A 22 23.80 6.64 12.57
CA SER A 22 25.06 7.30 12.91
C SER A 22 24.84 8.55 13.79
N GLU A 23 23.87 9.39 13.43
CA GLU A 23 23.53 10.62 14.17
C GLU A 23 23.05 10.32 15.59
N LEU A 24 22.35 9.18 15.78
CA LEU A 24 21.92 8.70 17.10
C LEU A 24 22.99 7.92 17.86
N GLY A 25 24.26 7.95 17.38
CA GLY A 25 25.41 7.35 18.05
C GLY A 25 25.38 5.82 18.09
N GLN A 26 24.65 5.18 17.19
CA GLN A 26 24.52 3.71 17.15
C GLN A 26 25.53 3.07 16.18
N PRO A 27 25.95 1.82 16.43
CA PRO A 27 26.83 1.09 15.53
C PRO A 27 26.20 0.90 14.14
N ALA A 28 27.01 0.95 13.07
CA ALA A 28 26.54 0.91 11.68
C ALA A 28 25.68 -0.34 11.33
N PHE A 29 25.92 -1.49 11.96
CA PHE A 29 25.13 -2.70 11.72
C PHE A 29 23.64 -2.55 12.15
N ARG A 30 23.32 -1.58 13.00
CA ARG A 30 21.93 -1.28 13.40
C ARG A 30 21.08 -0.80 12.24
N ALA A 31 21.70 -0.16 11.23
CA ALA A 31 20.97 0.25 10.03
C ALA A 31 20.41 -0.96 9.25
N LYS A 32 21.18 -2.05 9.16
CA LYS A 32 20.69 -3.30 8.56
C LYS A 32 19.53 -3.90 9.36
N GLN A 33 19.67 -3.98 10.68
CA GLN A 33 18.61 -4.49 11.55
C GLN A 33 17.34 -3.64 11.46
N LEU A 34 17.49 -2.31 11.43
CA LEU A 34 16.36 -1.40 11.27
C LEU A 34 15.66 -1.61 9.92
N ASN A 35 16.42 -1.74 8.83
CA ASN A 35 15.88 -2.03 7.51
C ASN A 35 15.11 -3.36 7.46
N GLU A 36 15.65 -4.43 8.08
CA GLU A 36 14.96 -5.72 8.19
C GLU A 36 13.61 -5.59 8.93
N TRP A 37 13.57 -4.84 10.03
CA TRP A 37 12.32 -4.62 10.75
C TRP A 37 11.29 -3.83 9.95
N LEU A 38 11.73 -2.76 9.28
CA LEU A 38 10.83 -1.87 8.56
C LEU A 38 10.26 -2.52 7.28
N PHE A 39 11.10 -3.23 6.50
CA PHE A 39 10.74 -3.63 5.15
C PHE A 39 10.59 -5.15 4.94
N GLU A 40 11.24 -5.99 5.76
CA GLU A 40 11.06 -7.44 5.68
C GLU A 40 9.98 -7.93 6.66
N LYS A 41 10.02 -7.46 7.90
CA LYS A 41 9.04 -7.83 8.93
C LYS A 41 7.80 -6.96 8.93
N ASN A 42 7.85 -5.81 8.25
CA ASN A 42 6.73 -4.86 8.12
C ASN A 42 6.09 -4.52 9.47
N VAL A 43 6.92 -4.14 10.44
CA VAL A 43 6.44 -3.74 11.77
C VAL A 43 5.69 -2.41 11.69
N CYS A 44 4.78 -2.21 12.63
CA CYS A 44 3.95 -1.01 12.72
C CYS A 44 4.26 -0.16 13.96
N SER A 45 5.23 -0.56 14.78
CA SER A 45 5.69 0.20 15.93
C SER A 45 7.15 -0.11 16.29
N PHE A 46 7.79 0.80 17.03
CA PHE A 46 9.16 0.61 17.50
C PHE A 46 9.27 -0.50 18.57
N GLU A 47 8.19 -0.76 19.32
CA GLU A 47 8.12 -1.79 20.35
C GLU A 47 8.30 -3.20 19.78
N GLU A 48 7.85 -3.42 18.55
CA GLU A 48 7.99 -4.70 17.86
C GLU A 48 9.45 -5.05 17.52
N MET A 49 10.35 -4.07 17.49
CA MET A 49 11.77 -4.23 17.12
C MET A 49 12.59 -4.81 18.28
N THR A 50 12.28 -6.03 18.70
CA THR A 50 12.74 -6.62 19.97
C THR A 50 14.24 -6.86 20.09
N ASN A 51 14.99 -6.97 18.97
CA ASN A 51 16.44 -7.10 18.98
C ASN A 51 17.20 -5.76 18.97
N LEU A 52 16.46 -4.62 18.91
CA LEU A 52 17.03 -3.30 19.09
C LEU A 52 16.98 -2.90 20.57
N PRO A 53 18.03 -2.25 21.11
CA PRO A 53 18.03 -1.73 22.48
C PRO A 53 16.83 -0.82 22.74
N LYS A 54 16.23 -0.92 23.93
CA LYS A 54 15.08 -0.08 24.31
C LYS A 54 15.38 1.41 24.16
N ALA A 55 16.54 1.86 24.64
CA ALA A 55 16.95 3.25 24.51
C ALA A 55 17.05 3.73 23.05
N PHE A 56 17.49 2.87 22.13
CA PHE A 56 17.55 3.22 20.71
C PHE A 56 16.14 3.32 20.08
N ARG A 57 15.23 2.42 20.47
CA ARG A 57 13.83 2.50 20.02
C ARG A 57 13.13 3.77 20.52
N GLU A 58 13.41 4.17 21.76
CA GLU A 58 12.92 5.42 22.35
C GLU A 58 13.47 6.64 21.59
N GLN A 59 14.78 6.67 21.31
CA GLN A 59 15.39 7.73 20.47
C GLN A 59 14.74 7.82 19.08
N LEU A 60 14.48 6.69 18.43
CA LEU A 60 13.79 6.70 17.13
C LEU A 60 12.38 7.28 17.26
N ALA A 61 11.63 6.93 18.31
CA ALA A 61 10.27 7.43 18.54
C ALA A 61 10.21 8.95 18.86
N GLU A 62 11.32 9.56 19.31
CA GLU A 62 11.42 11.01 19.50
C GLU A 62 11.49 11.76 18.17
N HIS A 63 11.99 11.12 17.10
CA HIS A 63 12.25 11.74 15.81
C HIS A 63 11.32 11.27 14.67
N PHE A 64 10.71 10.10 14.84
CA PHE A 64 9.92 9.44 13.79
C PHE A 64 8.63 8.82 14.34
N VAL A 65 7.70 8.57 13.42
CA VAL A 65 6.46 7.84 13.68
C VAL A 65 6.30 6.70 12.68
N PHE A 66 5.33 5.83 12.94
CA PHE A 66 4.72 4.94 11.96
C PHE A 66 3.35 5.53 11.59
N ALA A 67 3.23 6.07 10.39
CA ALA A 67 1.98 6.63 9.87
C ALA A 67 1.04 5.53 9.34
N VAL A 68 0.80 4.49 10.15
CA VAL A 68 -0.07 3.36 9.78
C VAL A 68 -1.55 3.76 9.82
N PRO A 69 -2.39 3.16 8.96
CA PRO A 69 -3.81 3.44 8.98
C PRO A 69 -4.48 2.82 10.20
N THR A 70 -5.57 3.47 10.65
CA THR A 70 -6.45 2.98 11.71
C THR A 70 -7.67 2.30 11.08
N GLU A 71 -8.05 1.12 11.57
CA GLU A 71 -9.31 0.47 11.22
C GLU A 71 -10.49 1.22 11.84
N VAL A 72 -11.32 1.85 10.99
CA VAL A 72 -12.52 2.58 11.43
C VAL A 72 -13.74 1.66 11.45
N VAL A 73 -13.88 0.85 10.38
CA VAL A 73 -14.97 -0.11 10.22
C VAL A 73 -14.45 -1.39 9.63
N LYS A 74 -14.95 -2.53 10.13
CA LYS A 74 -14.76 -3.85 9.55
C LYS A 74 -16.09 -4.54 9.36
N GLN A 75 -16.33 -5.03 8.16
CA GLN A 75 -17.46 -5.86 7.80
C GLN A 75 -16.97 -7.25 7.41
N VAL A 76 -17.61 -8.29 7.94
CA VAL A 76 -17.26 -9.69 7.68
C VAL A 76 -18.42 -10.38 6.98
N SER A 77 -18.17 -10.94 5.80
CA SER A 77 -19.13 -11.72 5.04
C SER A 77 -19.17 -13.19 5.47
N LYS A 78 -20.23 -13.90 5.10
CA LYS A 78 -20.39 -15.33 5.43
C LYS A 78 -19.31 -16.24 4.86
N ASP A 79 -18.69 -15.85 3.74
CA ASP A 79 -17.59 -16.56 3.09
C ASP A 79 -16.22 -16.27 3.73
N GLY A 80 -16.17 -15.45 4.77
CA GLY A 80 -14.97 -15.03 5.46
C GLY A 80 -14.29 -13.79 4.86
N SER A 81 -14.77 -13.25 3.75
CA SER A 81 -14.28 -11.99 3.19
C SER A 81 -14.47 -10.85 4.18
N ARG A 82 -13.47 -9.97 4.28
CA ARG A 82 -13.48 -8.82 5.19
C ARG A 82 -13.27 -7.53 4.42
N LYS A 83 -14.18 -6.59 4.57
CA LYS A 83 -14.04 -5.23 4.06
C LYS A 83 -13.69 -4.29 5.20
N TYR A 84 -12.62 -3.54 5.03
CA TYR A 84 -12.10 -2.58 6.00
C TYR A 84 -12.28 -1.17 5.47
N LEU A 85 -12.62 -0.23 6.33
CA LEU A 85 -12.43 1.19 6.12
C LEU A 85 -11.19 1.61 6.92
N LEU A 86 -10.11 1.90 6.22
CA LEU A 86 -8.82 2.27 6.78
C LEU A 86 -8.62 3.77 6.67
N GLN A 87 -8.42 4.44 7.80
CA GLN A 87 -8.18 5.88 7.87
C GLN A 87 -6.70 6.17 8.12
N PHE A 88 -6.10 6.97 7.26
CA PHE A 88 -4.73 7.46 7.41
C PHE A 88 -4.65 8.64 8.38
N PRO A 89 -3.44 9.00 8.89
CA PRO A 89 -3.27 10.04 9.90
C PRO A 89 -3.78 11.43 9.49
N ASP A 90 -3.88 11.73 8.21
CA ASP A 90 -4.45 12.97 7.67
C ASP A 90 -5.99 12.98 7.63
N GLY A 91 -6.63 11.91 8.10
CA GLY A 91 -8.08 11.76 8.15
C GLY A 91 -8.70 11.18 6.87
N VAL A 92 -7.92 10.98 5.82
CA VAL A 92 -8.39 10.35 4.57
C VAL A 92 -8.61 8.87 4.80
N ALA A 93 -9.74 8.34 4.31
CA ALA A 93 -10.09 6.93 4.47
C ALA A 93 -10.32 6.24 3.13
N VAL A 94 -9.94 4.96 3.05
CA VAL A 94 -10.12 4.12 1.87
C VAL A 94 -10.65 2.74 2.25
N GLU A 95 -11.29 2.08 1.29
CA GLU A 95 -11.74 0.71 1.44
C GLU A 95 -10.64 -0.28 1.00
N THR A 96 -10.53 -1.37 1.74
CA THR A 96 -9.64 -2.51 1.47
C THR A 96 -10.40 -3.80 1.71
N VAL A 97 -10.20 -4.83 0.89
CA VAL A 97 -10.91 -6.10 1.03
C VAL A 97 -9.93 -7.26 1.11
N GLY A 98 -10.03 -8.04 2.18
CA GLY A 98 -9.37 -9.34 2.32
C GLY A 98 -10.30 -10.47 1.90
N MET A 99 -9.85 -11.33 1.01
CA MET A 99 -10.62 -12.45 0.45
C MET A 99 -9.89 -13.77 0.72
N PRO A 100 -10.11 -14.40 1.89
CA PRO A 100 -9.52 -15.69 2.20
C PRO A 100 -10.19 -16.80 1.38
N SER A 101 -9.43 -17.78 0.93
CA SER A 101 -9.93 -18.96 0.21
C SER A 101 -8.98 -20.14 0.38
N ARG A 102 -9.41 -21.20 1.06
CA ARG A 102 -8.62 -22.41 1.38
C ARG A 102 -7.17 -22.11 1.77
N ASN A 103 -6.24 -22.07 0.80
CA ASN A 103 -4.80 -21.86 0.99
C ASN A 103 -4.32 -20.53 0.36
N ARG A 104 -5.22 -19.59 0.13
CA ARG A 104 -4.92 -18.32 -0.55
C ARG A 104 -5.60 -17.17 0.18
N LEU A 105 -4.86 -16.09 0.34
CA LEU A 105 -5.40 -14.81 0.76
C LEU A 105 -5.14 -13.80 -0.35
N ALA A 106 -6.21 -13.34 -1.00
CA ALA A 106 -6.17 -12.25 -1.95
C ALA A 106 -6.58 -10.95 -1.24
N VAL A 107 -5.92 -9.84 -1.58
CA VAL A 107 -6.24 -8.52 -1.05
C VAL A 107 -6.54 -7.56 -2.19
N CYS A 108 -7.68 -6.88 -2.12
CA CYS A 108 -8.05 -5.79 -3.02
C CYS A 108 -7.74 -4.47 -2.32
N ILE A 109 -6.88 -3.65 -2.93
CA ILE A 109 -6.42 -2.38 -2.36
C ILE A 109 -6.84 -1.18 -3.19
N SER A 110 -6.95 -0.04 -2.52
CA SER A 110 -7.19 1.27 -3.11
C SER A 110 -5.86 1.97 -3.44
N THR A 111 -5.85 2.77 -4.51
CA THR A 111 -4.68 3.56 -4.95
C THR A 111 -4.87 5.06 -4.79
N GLN A 112 -6.10 5.49 -4.61
CA GLN A 112 -6.49 6.88 -4.37
C GLN A 112 -7.64 6.92 -3.37
N ALA A 113 -7.77 8.02 -2.66
CA ALA A 113 -8.98 8.34 -1.93
C ALA A 113 -9.92 9.10 -2.86
N GLY A 114 -10.99 8.43 -3.26
CA GLY A 114 -11.83 8.87 -4.35
C GLY A 114 -11.23 8.56 -5.74
N CYS A 115 -11.83 9.08 -6.80
CA CYS A 115 -11.38 8.88 -8.18
C CYS A 115 -11.89 10.01 -9.08
N ASN A 116 -11.06 10.48 -10.00
CA ASN A 116 -11.41 11.57 -10.93
C ASN A 116 -11.79 11.07 -12.33
N MET A 117 -12.00 9.77 -12.52
CA MET A 117 -12.35 9.23 -13.83
C MET A 117 -13.81 9.49 -14.21
N GLY A 118 -14.69 9.75 -13.23
CA GLY A 118 -16.07 10.14 -13.47
C GLY A 118 -16.97 9.05 -14.09
N CYS A 119 -16.61 7.76 -13.94
CA CYS A 119 -17.42 6.66 -14.47
C CYS A 119 -18.85 6.70 -13.92
N ALA A 120 -19.85 6.72 -14.80
CA ALA A 120 -21.26 6.90 -14.45
C ALA A 120 -21.84 5.81 -13.52
N PHE A 121 -21.24 4.63 -13.50
CA PHE A 121 -21.65 3.48 -12.70
C PHE A 121 -20.85 3.32 -11.38
N CYS A 122 -19.88 4.18 -11.10
CA CYS A 122 -18.93 4.00 -10.00
C CYS A 122 -19.23 4.96 -8.84
N ALA A 123 -19.60 4.41 -7.67
CA ALA A 123 -19.86 5.22 -6.48
C ALA A 123 -18.64 6.05 -6.04
N THR A 124 -17.43 5.52 -6.18
CA THR A 124 -16.18 6.24 -5.86
C THR A 124 -15.99 7.45 -6.76
N GLY A 125 -16.35 7.35 -8.05
CA GLY A 125 -16.25 8.45 -9.01
C GLY A 125 -17.20 9.61 -8.71
N LEU A 126 -18.34 9.36 -8.07
CA LEU A 126 -19.31 10.39 -7.69
C LEU A 126 -18.77 11.33 -6.60
N ALA A 127 -17.91 10.86 -5.74
CA ALA A 127 -17.31 11.65 -4.66
C ALA A 127 -16.12 12.51 -5.14
N GLY A 128 -15.63 12.30 -6.35
CA GLY A 128 -14.41 12.92 -6.86
C GLY A 128 -13.14 12.41 -6.21
N LEU A 129 -12.02 13.03 -6.52
CA LEU A 129 -10.69 12.68 -6.00
C LEU A 129 -10.33 13.59 -4.83
N THR A 130 -10.01 13.01 -3.69
CA THR A 130 -9.41 13.74 -2.57
C THR A 130 -7.90 13.82 -2.74
N ARG A 131 -7.21 12.68 -2.83
CA ARG A 131 -5.78 12.58 -3.13
C ARG A 131 -5.36 11.19 -3.58
N SER A 132 -4.19 11.12 -4.20
CA SER A 132 -3.51 9.85 -4.45
C SER A 132 -2.88 9.30 -3.17
N LEU A 133 -2.79 7.98 -3.06
CA LEU A 133 -2.09 7.30 -1.97
C LEU A 133 -0.60 7.16 -2.32
N THR A 134 0.24 7.16 -1.30
CA THR A 134 1.65 6.78 -1.42
C THR A 134 1.80 5.27 -1.58
N ALA A 135 2.95 4.82 -2.07
CA ALA A 135 3.27 3.40 -2.16
C ALA A 135 3.19 2.70 -0.79
N GLN A 136 3.66 3.37 0.26
CA GLN A 136 3.60 2.82 1.62
C GLN A 136 2.15 2.65 2.10
N GLU A 137 1.28 3.62 1.86
CA GLU A 137 -0.14 3.53 2.20
C GLU A 137 -0.85 2.39 1.45
N MET A 138 -0.42 2.08 0.23
CA MET A 138 -0.91 0.92 -0.52
C MET A 138 -0.43 -0.40 0.11
N VAL A 139 0.83 -0.49 0.51
CA VAL A 139 1.41 -1.66 1.19
C VAL A 139 0.79 -1.86 2.57
N ASP A 140 0.54 -0.78 3.31
CA ASP A 140 -0.08 -0.83 4.64
C ASP A 140 -1.46 -1.48 4.63
N GLN A 141 -2.24 -1.30 3.57
CA GLN A 141 -3.53 -2.00 3.40
C GLN A 141 -3.33 -3.53 3.37
N VAL A 142 -2.30 -3.99 2.65
CA VAL A 142 -1.97 -5.42 2.54
C VAL A 142 -1.48 -5.97 3.88
N VAL A 143 -0.60 -5.23 4.57
CA VAL A 143 -0.07 -5.60 5.89
C VAL A 143 -1.19 -5.67 6.92
N HIS A 144 -2.12 -4.71 6.92
CA HIS A 144 -3.27 -4.69 7.83
C HIS A 144 -4.11 -5.96 7.69
N VAL A 145 -4.49 -6.31 6.45
CA VAL A 145 -5.30 -7.52 6.16
C VAL A 145 -4.57 -8.79 6.57
N SER A 146 -3.27 -8.89 6.24
CA SER A 146 -2.43 -10.04 6.62
C SER A 146 -2.39 -10.24 8.14
N ARG A 147 -2.24 -9.16 8.90
CA ARG A 147 -2.20 -9.19 10.37
C ARG A 147 -3.55 -9.55 10.98
N ASP A 148 -4.65 -8.96 10.50
CA ASP A 148 -6.00 -9.23 11.01
C ASP A 148 -6.45 -10.67 10.76
N LEU A 149 -6.06 -11.27 9.64
CA LEU A 149 -6.37 -12.66 9.29
C LEU A 149 -5.34 -13.66 9.85
N GLY A 150 -4.14 -13.19 10.23
CA GLY A 150 -3.04 -14.07 10.65
C GLY A 150 -2.51 -14.95 9.51
N GLU A 151 -2.72 -14.56 8.24
CA GLU A 151 -2.39 -15.33 7.06
C GLU A 151 -1.47 -14.55 6.12
N ARG A 152 -0.60 -15.29 5.41
CA ARG A 152 0.25 -14.71 4.37
C ARG A 152 -0.57 -14.35 3.14
N VAL A 153 -0.48 -13.10 2.69
CA VAL A 153 -1.09 -12.67 1.44
C VAL A 153 -0.39 -13.34 0.25
N THR A 154 -1.17 -13.93 -0.64
CA THR A 154 -0.69 -14.67 -1.82
C THR A 154 -0.87 -13.90 -3.11
N SER A 155 -1.82 -12.96 -3.17
CA SER A 155 -2.06 -12.12 -4.34
C SER A 155 -2.66 -10.76 -3.94
N VAL A 156 -2.38 -9.74 -4.74
CA VAL A 156 -2.94 -8.39 -4.54
C VAL A 156 -3.51 -7.88 -5.86
N VAL A 157 -4.70 -7.31 -5.79
CA VAL A 157 -5.34 -6.64 -6.92
C VAL A 157 -5.55 -5.17 -6.61
N PHE A 158 -5.11 -4.31 -7.51
CA PHE A 158 -5.26 -2.86 -7.42
C PHE A 158 -6.59 -2.49 -8.10
N MET A 159 -7.70 -2.86 -7.45
CA MET A 159 -9.07 -2.76 -7.97
C MET A 159 -10.05 -2.14 -6.96
N GLY A 160 -9.53 -1.49 -5.93
CA GLY A 160 -10.30 -0.70 -4.97
C GLY A 160 -10.61 0.70 -5.51
N GLN A 161 -10.57 1.69 -4.63
CA GLN A 161 -10.81 3.09 -5.01
C GLN A 161 -9.64 3.66 -5.80
N GLY A 162 -9.95 4.49 -6.81
CA GLY A 162 -8.98 5.20 -7.62
C GLY A 162 -8.63 4.52 -8.95
N GLU A 163 -7.96 5.28 -9.80
CA GLU A 163 -7.36 4.79 -11.05
C GLU A 163 -5.85 4.61 -10.83
N PRO A 164 -5.35 3.37 -10.80
CA PRO A 164 -3.93 3.12 -10.51
C PRO A 164 -2.97 3.85 -11.45
N PHE A 165 -3.34 3.97 -12.71
CA PHE A 165 -2.49 4.64 -13.70
C PHE A 165 -2.56 6.17 -13.66
N ALA A 166 -3.55 6.75 -12.98
CA ALA A 166 -3.51 8.17 -12.62
C ALA A 166 -2.53 8.43 -11.44
N ASN A 167 -2.14 7.37 -10.70
CA ASN A 167 -1.13 7.38 -9.64
C ASN A 167 0.03 6.43 -9.98
N PHE A 168 0.53 6.49 -11.22
CA PHE A 168 1.39 5.48 -11.82
C PHE A 168 2.68 5.22 -11.05
N ASN A 169 3.42 6.26 -10.70
CA ASN A 169 4.73 6.11 -10.06
C ASN A 169 4.63 5.43 -8.68
N GLU A 170 3.67 5.86 -7.85
CA GLU A 170 3.45 5.24 -6.54
C GLU A 170 2.88 3.83 -6.67
N THR A 171 2.03 3.57 -7.68
CA THR A 171 1.53 2.22 -7.96
C THR A 171 2.66 1.27 -8.33
N VAL A 172 3.57 1.66 -9.24
CA VAL A 172 4.73 0.85 -9.61
C VAL A 172 5.67 0.64 -8.42
N ARG A 173 5.87 1.68 -7.61
CA ARG A 173 6.67 1.58 -6.39
C ARG A 173 6.05 0.59 -5.39
N ALA A 174 4.74 0.65 -5.18
CA ALA A 174 4.02 -0.31 -4.32
C ALA A 174 4.14 -1.75 -4.84
N LEU A 175 3.98 -1.97 -6.15
CA LEU A 175 4.17 -3.28 -6.78
C LEU A 175 5.57 -3.86 -6.48
N ARG A 176 6.62 -3.04 -6.61
CA ARG A 176 8.00 -3.44 -6.32
C ARG A 176 8.21 -3.74 -4.84
N MET A 177 7.63 -2.96 -3.94
CA MET A 177 7.68 -3.22 -2.49
C MET A 177 6.99 -4.55 -2.15
N LEU A 178 5.81 -4.83 -2.71
CA LEU A 178 5.08 -6.07 -2.51
C LEU A 178 5.80 -7.30 -3.11
N ASN A 179 6.50 -7.10 -4.23
CA ASN A 179 7.23 -8.17 -4.93
C ASN A 179 8.61 -8.43 -4.34
N SER A 180 9.20 -7.48 -3.61
CA SER A 180 10.56 -7.59 -3.05
C SER A 180 10.73 -8.86 -2.24
N GLU A 181 11.82 -9.60 -2.49
CA GLU A 181 12.22 -10.77 -1.69
C GLU A 181 12.55 -10.42 -0.23
N HIS A 182 12.92 -9.16 0.02
CA HIS A 182 13.16 -8.60 1.34
C HIS A 182 11.90 -7.92 1.94
N GLY A 183 10.73 -8.14 1.36
CA GLY A 183 9.44 -7.61 1.82
C GLY A 183 8.39 -8.72 1.93
N LEU A 184 7.19 -8.46 1.42
CA LEU A 184 6.09 -9.44 1.44
C LEU A 184 6.30 -10.61 0.46
N ASN A 185 7.24 -10.49 -0.46
CA ASN A 185 7.66 -11.51 -1.41
C ASN A 185 6.47 -12.15 -2.15
N ILE A 186 5.59 -11.32 -2.68
CA ILE A 186 4.46 -11.75 -3.51
C ILE A 186 4.94 -11.82 -4.95
N GLY A 187 4.80 -12.99 -5.59
CA GLY A 187 5.26 -13.19 -6.96
C GLY A 187 4.63 -12.19 -7.94
N ALA A 188 5.41 -11.63 -8.87
CA ALA A 188 4.97 -10.55 -9.77
C ALA A 188 3.66 -10.87 -10.52
N ARG A 189 3.47 -12.12 -10.97
CA ARG A 189 2.23 -12.56 -11.66
C ARG A 189 1.00 -12.61 -10.76
N HIS A 190 1.18 -12.53 -9.45
CA HIS A 190 0.11 -12.47 -8.44
C HIS A 190 -0.23 -11.03 -8.02
N LEU A 191 0.40 -10.04 -8.66
CA LEU A 191 0.13 -8.63 -8.50
C LEU A 191 -0.55 -8.12 -9.77
N THR A 192 -1.84 -7.78 -9.67
CA THR A 192 -2.67 -7.37 -10.80
C THR A 192 -3.07 -5.91 -10.65
N VAL A 193 -2.80 -5.12 -11.68
CA VAL A 193 -3.25 -3.72 -11.77
C VAL A 193 -4.38 -3.62 -12.78
N SER A 194 -5.48 -2.99 -12.41
CA SER A 194 -6.60 -2.69 -13.31
C SER A 194 -6.56 -1.21 -13.71
N THR A 195 -6.87 -0.91 -14.95
CA THR A 195 -6.97 0.47 -15.44
C THR A 195 -8.17 0.66 -16.35
N CYS A 196 -8.74 1.85 -16.34
CA CYS A 196 -9.77 2.25 -17.31
C CYS A 196 -9.21 2.54 -18.70
N GLY A 197 -7.86 2.61 -18.85
CA GLY A 197 -7.23 2.71 -20.16
C GLY A 197 -6.38 3.97 -20.42
N ILE A 198 -5.59 4.41 -19.44
CA ILE A 198 -4.62 5.50 -19.63
C ILE A 198 -3.46 4.99 -20.48
N ILE A 199 -3.57 5.15 -21.83
CA ILE A 199 -2.70 4.54 -22.83
C ILE A 199 -1.20 4.83 -22.62
N PRO A 200 -0.74 6.06 -22.34
CA PRO A 200 0.68 6.30 -22.09
C PRO A 200 1.25 5.45 -20.96
N ASN A 201 0.47 5.29 -19.88
CA ASN A 201 0.88 4.53 -18.70
C ASN A 201 0.71 3.01 -18.90
N ILE A 202 -0.20 2.56 -19.78
CA ILE A 202 -0.23 1.15 -20.23
C ILE A 202 1.08 0.79 -20.94
N ARG A 203 1.58 1.67 -21.84
CA ARG A 203 2.84 1.45 -22.54
C ARG A 203 4.02 1.43 -21.58
N ALA A 204 4.11 2.43 -20.69
CA ALA A 204 5.15 2.47 -19.65
C ALA A 204 5.12 1.23 -18.74
N PHE A 205 3.93 0.72 -18.42
CA PHE A 205 3.78 -0.51 -17.64
C PHE A 205 4.25 -1.76 -18.40
N ALA A 206 4.02 -1.81 -19.71
CA ALA A 206 4.47 -2.91 -20.56
C ALA A 206 6.00 -2.95 -20.71
N ASP A 207 6.68 -1.82 -20.54
CA ASP A 207 8.15 -1.71 -20.59
C ASP A 207 8.84 -2.08 -19.27
N LEU A 208 8.07 -2.38 -18.19
CA LEU A 208 8.64 -2.81 -16.92
C LEU A 208 9.28 -4.20 -17.05
N PRO A 209 10.44 -4.44 -16.41
CA PRO A 209 11.11 -5.75 -16.47
C PRO A 209 10.37 -6.83 -15.67
N GLU A 210 9.56 -6.43 -14.70
CA GLU A 210 8.79 -7.33 -13.86
C GLU A 210 7.52 -7.83 -14.59
N GLN A 211 7.12 -9.09 -14.36
CA GLN A 211 5.96 -9.70 -15.00
C GLN A 211 4.66 -9.46 -14.20
N PHE A 212 4.37 -8.19 -13.89
CA PHE A 212 3.09 -7.83 -13.27
C PHE A 212 1.93 -8.09 -14.23
N THR A 213 0.75 -8.36 -13.68
CA THR A 213 -0.46 -8.62 -14.48
C THR A 213 -1.23 -7.33 -14.70
N LEU A 214 -1.62 -7.08 -15.96
CA LEU A 214 -2.49 -5.97 -16.35
C LEU A 214 -3.91 -6.46 -16.62
N ALA A 215 -4.90 -5.79 -16.06
CA ALA A 215 -6.31 -5.91 -16.39
C ALA A 215 -6.82 -4.58 -16.97
N VAL A 216 -7.66 -4.64 -18.00
CA VAL A 216 -8.28 -3.45 -18.57
C VAL A 216 -9.78 -3.48 -18.33
N SER A 217 -10.31 -2.44 -17.69
CA SER A 217 -11.74 -2.23 -17.45
C SER A 217 -12.39 -1.74 -18.73
N LEU A 218 -12.72 -2.66 -19.64
CA LEU A 218 -13.25 -2.32 -20.96
C LEU A 218 -14.71 -1.88 -20.93
N HIS A 219 -15.53 -2.53 -20.14
CA HIS A 219 -16.99 -2.37 -19.95
C HIS A 219 -17.84 -2.51 -21.24
N SER A 220 -17.40 -1.95 -22.35
CA SER A 220 -18.03 -2.12 -23.66
C SER A 220 -16.99 -2.03 -24.78
N ALA A 221 -17.15 -2.88 -25.82
CA ALA A 221 -16.38 -2.78 -27.05
C ALA A 221 -17.01 -1.78 -28.05
N ILE A 222 -18.21 -1.27 -27.75
CA ILE A 222 -18.94 -0.32 -28.60
C ILE A 222 -18.64 1.09 -28.12
N GLN A 223 -18.03 1.92 -29.00
CA GLN A 223 -17.58 3.27 -28.66
C GLN A 223 -18.71 4.19 -28.18
N SER A 224 -19.90 4.14 -28.83
CA SER A 224 -21.04 4.95 -28.42
C SER A 224 -21.53 4.62 -26.99
N THR A 225 -21.46 3.36 -26.58
CA THR A 225 -21.76 2.93 -25.21
C THR A 225 -20.67 3.39 -24.25
N ARG A 226 -19.39 3.24 -24.62
CA ARG A 226 -18.27 3.70 -23.78
C ARG A 226 -18.33 5.20 -23.49
N ASN A 227 -18.79 6.00 -24.45
CA ASN A 227 -18.90 7.46 -24.28
C ASN A 227 -20.00 7.86 -23.27
N GLN A 228 -20.84 6.91 -22.85
CA GLN A 228 -21.91 7.12 -21.85
C GLN A 228 -21.52 6.60 -20.47
N LEU A 229 -20.42 5.86 -20.37
CA LEU A 229 -19.92 5.24 -19.14
C LEU A 229 -18.88 6.11 -18.44
#